data_65f687c3df8bf2f51222dbb026310d33
#
_entry.id   65f687c3df8bf2f51222dbb026310d33
#
_cell.length_a   1.000
_cell.length_b   1.000
_cell.length_c   1.000
_cell.angle_alpha   90.00
_cell.angle_beta   90.00
_cell.angle_gamma   90.00
#
_symmetry.space_group_name_H-M   'P 1'
#
loop_
_entity.id
_entity.type
_entity.pdbx_description
1 polymer ?
#
loop_
_entity_poly.entity_id
_entity_poly.type
_entity_poly.pdbx_seq_one_letter_code
_entity_poly.pdbx_strand_id
1 'polypeptide(L)'
;MEGLPDAAAFATRLKNTLIQYHSIEDDKWRVAKKTKDVTIWRKPSEEFNGYLFKAQGVIDDSINSVIDHIRPGPCRLDWDSLMTSMDILEHFEENCCVMRYTTAGQLWNIISPREFVDFSYTVGYEEGLLSCGNDLKTLYFLFICLKYLSFPSWMCLCEIYFQPSHLFYDH
;
A
#
# COMPACT_ATOMS: atom_id res chain seq x y z
N MET A 1 -12.49 -19.15 16.69
CA MET A 1 -11.73 -18.31 15.76
C MET A 1 -11.35 -19.22 14.60
N GLU A 2 -11.91 -18.99 13.43
CA GLU A 2 -11.38 -19.63 12.22
C GLU A 2 -9.92 -19.20 12.12
N GLY A 3 -9.04 -20.18 11.94
CA GLY A 3 -7.59 -19.93 11.96
C GLY A 3 -7.20 -18.89 10.92
N LEU A 4 -6.25 -18.02 11.27
CA LEU A 4 -5.62 -17.12 10.32
C LEU A 4 -5.15 -17.93 9.09
N PRO A 5 -5.30 -17.42 7.88
CA PRO A 5 -4.83 -18.11 6.69
C PRO A 5 -3.33 -18.39 6.82
N ASP A 6 -2.86 -19.46 6.19
CA ASP A 6 -1.43 -19.77 6.10
C ASP A 6 -0.68 -18.52 5.63
N ALA A 7 0.05 -17.89 6.56
CA ALA A 7 0.70 -16.59 6.35
C ALA A 7 1.68 -16.63 5.17
N ALA A 8 2.39 -17.75 4.99
CA ALA A 8 3.35 -17.92 3.90
C ALA A 8 2.64 -18.00 2.53
N ALA A 9 1.54 -18.74 2.46
CA ALA A 9 0.73 -18.83 1.23
C ALA A 9 0.10 -17.48 0.91
N PHE A 10 -0.37 -16.74 1.93
CA PHE A 10 -0.97 -15.43 1.76
C PHE A 10 0.06 -14.38 1.28
N ALA A 11 1.23 -14.34 1.92
CA ALA A 11 2.36 -13.48 1.53
C ALA A 11 2.80 -13.74 0.08
N THR A 12 2.92 -15.01 -0.30
CA THR A 12 3.26 -15.42 -1.67
C THR A 12 2.23 -14.94 -2.68
N ARG A 13 0.93 -15.06 -2.36
CA ARG A 13 -0.15 -14.57 -3.21
C ARG A 13 -0.07 -13.05 -3.39
N LEU A 14 0.08 -12.29 -2.32
CA LEU A 14 0.19 -10.84 -2.38
C LEU A 14 1.40 -10.39 -3.20
N LYS A 15 2.56 -11.00 -2.99
CA LYS A 15 3.76 -10.73 -3.77
C LYS A 15 3.52 -10.96 -5.26
N ASN A 16 2.94 -12.09 -5.64
CA ASN A 16 2.66 -12.42 -7.04
C ASN A 16 1.68 -11.43 -7.67
N THR A 17 0.64 -11.03 -6.94
CA THR A 17 -0.32 -10.01 -7.39
C THR A 17 0.37 -8.67 -7.66
N LEU A 18 1.25 -8.24 -6.75
CA LEU A 18 2.01 -7.00 -6.95
C LEU A 18 2.92 -7.07 -8.16
N ILE A 19 3.63 -8.18 -8.36
CA ILE A 19 4.47 -8.38 -9.54
C ILE A 19 3.62 -8.32 -10.82
N GLN A 20 2.43 -8.90 -10.83
CA GLN A 20 1.50 -8.80 -11.96
C GLN A 20 1.11 -7.34 -12.24
N TYR A 21 0.76 -6.55 -11.22
CA TYR A 21 0.44 -5.15 -11.41
C TYR A 21 1.63 -4.33 -11.88
N HIS A 22 2.82 -4.62 -11.37
CA HIS A 22 4.06 -3.96 -11.78
C HIS A 22 4.43 -4.29 -13.24
N SER A 23 4.08 -5.47 -13.75
CA SER A 23 4.32 -5.90 -15.12
C SER A 23 3.28 -5.42 -16.14
N ILE A 24 2.23 -4.71 -15.71
CA ILE A 24 1.24 -4.15 -16.64
C ILE A 24 1.91 -3.10 -17.53
N GLU A 25 1.82 -3.29 -18.84
CA GLU A 25 2.39 -2.41 -19.85
C GLU A 25 1.87 -0.97 -19.71
N ASP A 26 2.74 0.01 -19.94
CA ASP A 26 2.44 1.42 -19.71
C ASP A 26 1.30 1.95 -20.62
N ASP A 27 1.09 1.36 -21.79
CA ASP A 27 0.02 1.73 -22.72
C ASP A 27 -1.38 1.41 -22.17
N LYS A 28 -1.50 0.53 -21.18
CA LYS A 28 -2.76 0.20 -20.49
C LYS A 28 -3.17 1.25 -19.47
N TRP A 29 -2.25 2.11 -19.07
CA TRP A 29 -2.47 3.13 -18.07
C TRP A 29 -2.83 4.49 -18.71
N ARG A 30 -3.78 5.19 -18.12
CA ARG A 30 -4.15 6.55 -18.50
C ARG A 30 -3.83 7.51 -17.38
N VAL A 31 -3.18 8.62 -17.68
CA VAL A 31 -2.91 9.67 -16.69
C VAL A 31 -4.23 10.19 -16.13
N ALA A 32 -4.39 10.08 -14.83
CA ALA A 32 -5.52 10.62 -14.06
C ALA A 32 -5.18 12.00 -13.49
N LYS A 33 -3.95 12.16 -12.97
CA LYS A 33 -3.46 13.42 -12.41
C LYS A 33 -1.94 13.48 -12.54
N LYS A 34 -1.41 14.67 -12.78
CA LYS A 34 0.03 14.92 -12.79
C LYS A 34 0.33 16.22 -12.05
N THR A 35 1.27 16.15 -11.12
CA THR A 35 1.85 17.30 -10.43
C THR A 35 3.34 17.41 -10.76
N LYS A 36 4.05 18.31 -10.14
CA LYS A 36 5.51 18.43 -10.28
C LYS A 36 6.23 17.16 -9.79
N ASP A 37 5.75 16.58 -8.68
CA ASP A 37 6.48 15.55 -7.94
C ASP A 37 5.88 14.16 -8.10
N VAL A 38 4.57 14.07 -8.45
CA VAL A 38 3.84 12.81 -8.53
C VAL A 38 2.99 12.74 -9.80
N THR A 39 3.02 11.60 -10.45
CA THR A 39 2.07 11.26 -11.53
C THR A 39 1.19 10.10 -11.06
N ILE A 40 -0.10 10.24 -11.30
CA ILE A 40 -1.11 9.23 -10.99
C ILE A 40 -1.74 8.76 -12.29
N TRP A 41 -1.79 7.45 -12.47
CA TRP A 41 -2.47 6.79 -13.58
C TRP A 41 -3.62 5.96 -13.06
N ARG A 42 -4.53 5.63 -13.95
CA ARG A 42 -5.62 4.69 -13.71
C ARG A 42 -5.83 3.78 -14.91
N LYS A 43 -6.34 2.58 -14.64
CA LYS A 43 -6.90 1.66 -15.64
C LYS A 43 -8.18 1.04 -15.10
N PRO A 44 -9.17 0.68 -15.95
CA PRO A 44 -10.30 -0.13 -15.50
C PRO A 44 -9.79 -1.43 -14.88
N SER A 45 -10.39 -1.85 -13.77
CA SER A 45 -10.09 -3.14 -13.18
C SER A 45 -10.87 -4.25 -13.89
N GLU A 46 -10.24 -5.42 -14.01
CA GLU A 46 -10.87 -6.64 -14.50
C GLU A 46 -11.42 -7.49 -13.35
N GLU A 47 -10.99 -7.19 -12.11
CA GLU A 47 -11.29 -7.96 -10.91
C GLU A 47 -12.49 -7.40 -10.13
N PHE A 48 -12.76 -6.10 -10.27
CA PHE A 48 -13.83 -5.40 -9.56
C PHE A 48 -14.39 -4.24 -10.40
N ASN A 49 -15.59 -3.80 -10.06
CA ASN A 49 -16.21 -2.63 -10.71
C ASN A 49 -15.54 -1.34 -10.23
N GLY A 50 -14.59 -0.82 -11.01
CA GLY A 50 -13.84 0.38 -10.68
C GLY A 50 -12.51 0.50 -11.41
N TYR A 51 -11.58 1.22 -10.80
CA TYR A 51 -10.26 1.49 -11.36
C TYR A 51 -9.15 1.03 -10.42
N LEU A 52 -8.13 0.42 -11.00
CA LEU A 52 -6.83 0.29 -10.39
C LEU A 52 -6.05 1.58 -10.62
N PHE A 53 -5.40 2.09 -9.58
CA PHE A 53 -4.56 3.27 -9.63
C PHE A 53 -3.09 2.91 -9.45
N LYS A 54 -2.24 3.63 -10.17
CA LYS A 54 -0.78 3.62 -10.00
C LYS A 54 -0.34 5.06 -9.72
N ALA A 55 0.37 5.30 -8.65
CA ALA A 55 1.04 6.57 -8.37
C ALA A 55 2.55 6.36 -8.37
N GLN A 56 3.29 7.29 -8.95
CA GLN A 56 4.75 7.25 -9.02
C GLN A 56 5.34 8.61 -8.68
N GLY A 57 6.37 8.60 -7.87
CA GLY A 57 7.11 9.79 -7.48
C GLY A 57 8.50 9.44 -6.96
N VAL A 58 9.34 10.45 -6.81
CA VAL A 58 10.67 10.32 -6.23
C VAL A 58 10.63 10.88 -4.82
N ILE A 59 11.20 10.13 -3.88
CA ILE A 59 11.34 10.52 -2.48
C ILE A 59 12.82 10.80 -2.22
N ASP A 60 13.11 11.98 -1.65
CA ASP A 60 14.45 12.40 -1.29
C ASP A 60 14.85 11.81 0.06
N ASP A 61 14.91 10.47 0.11
CA ASP A 61 15.33 9.71 1.27
C ASP A 61 15.72 8.28 0.86
N SER A 62 16.38 7.57 1.76
CA SER A 62 16.80 6.19 1.55
C SER A 62 15.61 5.24 1.57
N ILE A 63 15.72 4.11 0.86
CA ILE A 63 14.69 3.06 0.88
C ILE A 63 14.40 2.58 2.31
N ASN A 64 15.43 2.45 3.15
CA ASN A 64 15.27 1.98 4.52
C ASN A 64 14.46 2.97 5.37
N SER A 65 14.72 4.27 5.24
CA SER A 65 13.93 5.29 5.92
C SER A 65 12.49 5.30 5.42
N VAL A 66 12.28 5.27 4.11
CA VAL A 66 10.94 5.27 3.52
C VAL A 66 10.14 4.04 3.94
N ILE A 67 10.73 2.85 3.92
CA ILE A 67 10.02 1.62 4.30
C ILE A 67 9.61 1.63 5.78
N ASP A 68 10.41 2.22 6.66
CA ASP A 68 10.08 2.35 8.08
C ASP A 68 8.84 3.23 8.32
N HIS A 69 8.58 4.19 7.43
CA HIS A 69 7.36 5.01 7.46
C HIS A 69 6.14 4.35 6.78
N ILE A 70 6.35 3.33 5.97
CA ILE A 70 5.29 2.64 5.23
C ILE A 70 4.78 1.42 5.98
N ARG A 71 5.71 0.58 6.44
CA ARG A 71 5.36 -0.66 7.15
C ARG A 71 4.69 -0.37 8.50
N PRO A 72 3.96 -1.34 9.08
CA PRO A 72 3.38 -1.20 10.41
C PRO A 72 4.42 -0.82 11.45
N GLY A 73 4.15 0.26 12.20
CA GLY A 73 5.03 0.76 13.22
C GLY A 73 4.72 2.20 13.62
N PRO A 74 5.43 2.74 14.62
CA PRO A 74 5.16 4.08 15.14
C PRO A 74 5.34 5.18 14.10
N CYS A 75 6.33 5.06 13.21
CA CYS A 75 6.59 6.07 12.17
C CYS A 75 5.41 6.26 11.20
N ARG A 76 4.53 5.27 11.07
CA ARG A 76 3.32 5.39 10.25
C ARG A 76 2.37 6.45 10.79
N LEU A 77 2.24 6.58 12.09
CA LEU A 77 1.37 7.55 12.75
C LEU A 77 1.90 8.99 12.67
N ASP A 78 3.19 9.16 12.42
CA ASP A 78 3.82 10.49 12.39
C ASP A 78 3.37 11.33 11.19
N TRP A 79 2.99 10.69 10.09
CA TRP A 79 2.64 11.40 8.85
C TRP A 79 1.23 11.11 8.34
N ASP A 80 0.64 9.95 8.67
CA ASP A 80 -0.69 9.58 8.20
C ASP A 80 -1.77 10.14 9.13
N SER A 81 -2.18 11.37 8.87
CA SER A 81 -3.17 12.09 9.68
C SER A 81 -4.56 11.45 9.72
N LEU A 82 -4.84 10.51 8.82
CA LEU A 82 -6.10 9.76 8.87
C LEU A 82 -6.05 8.64 9.89
N MET A 83 -4.87 8.16 10.24
CA MET A 83 -4.68 7.04 11.16
C MET A 83 -4.59 7.56 12.59
N THR A 84 -5.44 7.04 13.47
CA THR A 84 -5.50 7.46 14.88
C THR A 84 -4.85 6.48 15.84
N SER A 85 -4.80 5.21 15.46
CA SER A 85 -4.07 4.17 16.21
C SER A 85 -3.62 3.06 15.30
N MET A 86 -2.59 2.34 15.71
CA MET A 86 -2.09 1.14 15.05
C MET A 86 -1.54 0.18 16.10
N ASP A 87 -2.02 -1.05 16.08
CA ASP A 87 -1.58 -2.15 16.92
C ASP A 87 -1.15 -3.34 16.05
N ILE A 88 -0.02 -3.94 16.35
CA ILE A 88 0.37 -5.21 15.75
C ILE A 88 -0.28 -6.31 16.58
N LEU A 89 -1.13 -7.10 15.95
CA LEU A 89 -1.87 -8.19 16.59
C LEU A 89 -1.07 -9.48 16.62
N GLU A 90 -0.32 -9.76 15.55
CA GLU A 90 0.48 -10.97 15.42
C GLU A 90 1.67 -10.75 14.49
N HIS A 91 2.83 -11.24 14.90
CA HIS A 91 4.03 -11.32 14.06
C HIS A 91 4.23 -12.78 13.63
N PHE A 92 4.40 -13.01 12.32
CA PHE A 92 4.76 -14.33 11.79
C PHE A 92 6.26 -14.45 11.55
N GLU A 93 6.85 -13.39 10.99
CA GLU A 93 8.28 -13.22 10.70
C GLU A 93 8.62 -11.73 10.78
N GLU A 94 9.90 -11.37 10.68
CA GLU A 94 10.35 -9.97 10.78
C GLU A 94 9.62 -8.99 9.85
N ASN A 95 9.17 -9.49 8.70
CA ASN A 95 8.58 -8.66 7.66
C ASN A 95 7.11 -9.00 7.36
N CYS A 96 6.47 -9.79 8.24
CA CYS A 96 5.12 -10.30 8.05
C CYS A 96 4.32 -10.20 9.34
N CYS A 97 3.24 -9.46 9.32
CA CYS A 97 2.39 -9.30 10.50
C CYS A 97 0.92 -9.08 10.14
N VAL A 98 0.04 -9.32 11.12
CA VAL A 98 -1.32 -8.79 11.12
C VAL A 98 -1.36 -7.57 12.02
N MET A 99 -1.91 -6.50 11.50
CA MET A 99 -2.10 -5.25 12.23
C MET A 99 -3.56 -4.83 12.26
N ARG A 100 -3.92 -4.11 13.30
CA ARG A 100 -5.19 -3.40 13.40
C ARG A 100 -4.91 -1.91 13.45
N TYR A 101 -5.66 -1.13 12.70
CA TYR A 101 -5.60 0.32 12.79
C TYR A 101 -6.98 0.95 12.72
N THR A 102 -7.09 2.14 13.30
CA THR A 102 -8.30 2.94 13.28
C THR A 102 -8.06 4.25 12.53
N THR A 103 -9.08 4.72 11.84
CA THR A 103 -9.04 6.00 11.14
C THR A 103 -9.91 7.03 11.84
N ALA A 104 -9.53 8.31 11.72
CA ALA A 104 -10.35 9.41 12.17
C ALA A 104 -11.68 9.47 11.39
N GLY A 105 -12.71 9.95 12.05
CA GLY A 105 -13.95 10.35 11.37
C GLY A 105 -13.68 11.53 10.43
N GLN A 106 -14.40 11.59 9.33
CA GLN A 106 -14.25 12.64 8.33
C GLN A 106 -15.55 13.44 8.17
N LEU A 107 -15.45 14.62 7.57
CA LEU A 107 -16.59 15.50 7.28
C LEU A 107 -17.46 15.75 8.52
N TRP A 108 -16.83 16.19 9.64
CA TRP A 108 -17.51 16.41 10.92
C TRP A 108 -18.27 15.18 11.44
N ASN A 109 -17.65 13.98 11.31
CA ASN A 109 -18.20 12.67 11.68
C ASN A 109 -19.41 12.20 10.84
N ILE A 110 -19.65 12.78 9.69
CA ILE A 110 -20.58 12.17 8.70
C ILE A 110 -20.04 10.81 8.28
N ILE A 111 -18.72 10.68 8.11
CA ILE A 111 -18.03 9.39 7.96
C ILE A 111 -17.48 9.02 9.33
N SER A 112 -18.03 7.99 9.92
CA SER A 112 -17.59 7.49 11.24
C SER A 112 -16.17 6.96 11.20
N PRO A 113 -15.43 7.01 12.34
CA PRO A 113 -14.17 6.29 12.50
C PRO A 113 -14.32 4.81 12.10
N ARG A 114 -13.30 4.23 11.51
CA ARG A 114 -13.30 2.85 11.05
C ARG A 114 -12.12 2.10 11.57
N GLU A 115 -12.33 0.82 11.80
CA GLU A 115 -11.29 -0.14 12.16
C GLU A 115 -11.03 -1.08 10.98
N PHE A 116 -9.75 -1.30 10.70
CA PHE A 116 -9.27 -2.22 9.68
C PHE A 116 -8.34 -3.24 10.33
N VAL A 117 -8.34 -4.44 9.78
CA VAL A 117 -7.41 -5.51 10.15
C VAL A 117 -6.72 -5.97 8.88
N ASP A 118 -5.46 -5.57 8.75
CA ASP A 118 -4.67 -5.80 7.56
C ASP A 118 -3.55 -6.81 7.80
N PHE A 119 -3.26 -7.58 6.77
CA PHE A 119 -2.04 -8.35 6.66
C PHE A 119 -0.99 -7.51 5.94
N SER A 120 0.19 -7.36 6.54
CA SER A 120 1.31 -6.63 5.98
C SER A 120 2.50 -7.56 5.74
N TYR A 121 3.11 -7.41 4.57
CA TYR A 121 4.28 -8.18 4.15
C TYR A 121 5.25 -7.30 3.39
N THR A 122 6.54 -7.33 3.77
CA THR A 122 7.62 -6.60 3.11
C THR A 122 8.73 -7.56 2.71
N VAL A 123 9.21 -7.48 1.48
CA VAL A 123 10.22 -8.39 0.94
C VAL A 123 11.13 -7.69 -0.06
N GLY A 124 12.37 -8.17 -0.16
CA GLY A 124 13.30 -7.77 -1.21
C GLY A 124 12.77 -8.16 -2.60
N TYR A 125 12.90 -7.26 -3.57
CA TYR A 125 12.52 -7.49 -4.95
C TYR A 125 13.42 -6.70 -5.89
N GLU A 126 14.05 -7.38 -6.85
CA GLU A 126 15.06 -6.76 -7.72
C GLU A 126 16.10 -5.97 -6.90
N GLU A 127 16.36 -4.72 -7.25
CA GLU A 127 17.24 -3.81 -6.52
C GLU A 127 16.48 -2.90 -5.56
N GLY A 128 15.46 -3.45 -4.86
CA GLY A 128 14.61 -2.65 -3.99
C GLY A 128 13.77 -3.48 -3.02
N LEU A 129 12.65 -2.92 -2.58
CA LEU A 129 11.71 -3.54 -1.66
C LEU A 129 10.28 -3.47 -2.20
N LEU A 130 9.51 -4.53 -1.95
CA LEU A 130 8.07 -4.56 -2.07
C LEU A 130 7.44 -4.54 -0.68
N SER A 131 6.43 -3.70 -0.48
CA SER A 131 5.58 -3.75 0.70
C SER A 131 4.12 -3.91 0.26
N CYS A 132 3.44 -4.88 0.83
CA CYS A 132 2.06 -5.21 0.52
C CYS A 132 1.22 -5.09 1.78
N GLY A 133 0.07 -4.44 1.68
CA GLY A 133 -0.97 -4.45 2.70
C GLY A 133 -2.29 -4.91 2.09
N ASN A 134 -3.04 -5.75 2.80
CA ASN A 134 -4.35 -6.21 2.37
C ASN A 134 -5.28 -6.35 3.56
N ASP A 135 -6.43 -5.68 3.49
CA ASP A 135 -7.50 -5.85 4.47
C ASP A 135 -8.03 -7.30 4.41
N LEU A 136 -8.03 -7.97 5.56
CA LEU A 136 -8.49 -9.36 5.68
C LEU A 136 -10.00 -9.53 5.50
N LYS A 137 -10.77 -8.45 5.62
CA LYS A 137 -12.25 -8.46 5.52
C LYS A 137 -12.75 -7.99 4.17
N THR A 138 -11.98 -7.17 3.47
CA THR A 138 -12.34 -6.59 2.19
C THR A 138 -11.26 -6.88 1.14
N LEU A 139 -11.56 -6.63 -0.12
CA LEU A 139 -10.58 -6.81 -1.21
C LEU A 139 -9.68 -5.58 -1.41
N TYR A 140 -9.52 -4.76 -0.37
CA TYR A 140 -8.61 -3.62 -0.46
C TYR A 140 -7.18 -4.06 -0.40
N PHE A 141 -6.36 -3.49 -1.25
CA PHE A 141 -4.93 -3.68 -1.21
C PHE A 141 -4.21 -2.36 -1.45
N LEU A 142 -3.07 -2.26 -0.82
CA LEU A 142 -2.07 -1.25 -1.06
C LEU A 142 -0.76 -1.97 -1.34
N PHE A 143 -0.20 -1.76 -2.52
CA PHE A 143 1.09 -2.31 -2.89
C PHE A 143 2.06 -1.19 -3.16
N ILE A 144 3.26 -1.28 -2.62
CA ILE A 144 4.30 -0.29 -2.75
C ILE A 144 5.57 -0.97 -3.23
N CYS A 145 6.12 -0.47 -4.32
CA CYS A 145 7.43 -0.85 -4.83
C CYS A 145 8.39 0.31 -4.65
N LEU A 146 9.49 0.06 -3.95
CA LEU A 146 10.58 1.03 -3.76
C LEU A 146 11.80 0.53 -4.52
N LYS A 147 12.38 1.38 -5.36
CA LYS A 147 13.59 1.08 -6.15
C LYS A 147 14.67 2.12 -5.88
N TYR A 148 15.92 1.67 -5.81
CA TYR A 148 17.05 2.58 -5.81
C TYR A 148 17.13 3.34 -7.14
N LEU A 149 17.42 4.63 -7.06
CA LEU A 149 17.79 5.41 -8.24
C LEU A 149 19.31 5.27 -8.46
N SER A 150 19.68 5.13 -9.72
CA SER A 150 21.10 5.03 -10.08
C SER A 150 21.90 6.28 -9.70
N PHE A 151 21.23 7.44 -9.65
CA PHE A 151 21.82 8.70 -9.23
C PHE A 151 20.73 9.76 -8.99
N PRO A 152 20.76 10.50 -7.85
CA PRO A 152 21.62 10.30 -6.70
C PRO A 152 21.20 9.09 -5.86
N SER A 153 22.15 8.36 -5.30
CA SER A 153 21.93 7.07 -4.61
C SER A 153 21.16 7.14 -3.28
N TRP A 154 20.90 8.35 -2.77
CA TRP A 154 20.11 8.55 -1.54
C TRP A 154 18.62 8.74 -1.78
N MET A 155 18.19 8.85 -3.04
CA MET A 155 16.77 8.97 -3.39
C MET A 155 16.21 7.62 -3.82
N CYS A 156 14.93 7.42 -3.59
CA CYS A 156 14.24 6.23 -4.09
C CYS A 156 13.06 6.59 -5.00
N LEU A 157 12.84 5.76 -6.00
CA LEU A 157 11.62 5.76 -6.78
C LEU A 157 10.55 5.01 -6.00
N CYS A 158 9.41 5.64 -5.77
CA CYS A 158 8.27 5.03 -5.11
C CYS A 158 7.14 4.84 -6.13
N GLU A 159 6.69 3.61 -6.29
CA GLU A 159 5.51 3.25 -7.08
C GLU A 159 4.48 2.63 -6.15
N ILE A 160 3.27 3.17 -6.17
CA ILE A 160 2.16 2.73 -5.33
C ILE A 160 1.03 2.25 -6.23
N TYR A 161 0.56 1.02 -6.01
CA TYR A 161 -0.61 0.46 -6.66
C TYR A 161 -1.70 0.32 -5.62
N PHE A 162 -2.87 0.86 -5.88
CA PHE A 162 -3.96 0.82 -4.92
C PHE A 162 -5.32 0.73 -5.57
N GLN A 163 -6.22 0.06 -4.88
CA GLN A 163 -7.64 0.06 -5.13
C GLN A 163 -8.27 1.00 -4.10
N PRO A 164 -8.85 2.14 -4.51
CA PRO A 164 -9.57 2.99 -3.58
C PRO A 164 -10.82 2.27 -3.08
N SER A 165 -11.12 2.44 -1.81
CA SER A 165 -12.36 1.95 -1.23
C SER A 165 -13.56 2.57 -1.93
N HIS A 166 -14.64 1.82 -2.14
CA HIS A 166 -15.93 2.35 -2.63
C HIS A 166 -16.44 3.56 -1.84
N LEU A 167 -15.81 3.85 -0.71
CA LEU A 167 -16.15 4.93 0.21
C LEU A 167 -15.64 6.31 -0.22
N PHE A 168 -14.79 6.37 -1.25
CA PHE A 168 -14.32 7.64 -1.83
C PHE A 168 -15.09 8.05 -3.11
N TYR A 169 -16.06 7.25 -3.56
CA TYR A 169 -16.79 7.48 -4.80
C TYR A 169 -18.27 7.86 -4.64
N ASP A 170 -18.79 7.95 -3.41
CA ASP A 170 -20.13 8.48 -3.18
C ASP A 170 -20.08 10.02 -3.10
N HIS A 171 -19.66 10.66 -4.20
CA HIS A 171 -20.02 12.06 -4.54
C HIS A 171 -19.67 12.38 -6.00
#